data_c7b2ae5e931e35c299080a744a246e65
#
_entry.id   c7b2ae5e931e35c299080a744a246e65
#
_cell.length_a   1.000
_cell.length_b   1.000
_cell.length_c   1.000
_cell.angle_alpha   90.00
_cell.angle_beta   90.00
_cell.angle_gamma   90.00
#
_symmetry.space_group_name_H-M   'P 1'
#
loop_
_entity.id
_entity.type
_entity.pdbx_description
1 polymer ?
#
loop_
_entity_poly.entity_id
_entity_poly.type
_entity_poly.pdbx_seq_one_letter_code
_entity_poly.pdbx_strand_id
1 'polypeptide(L)'
;GTYQASTGQSSCDHADVGYYSPGTAAFSATLGWANATAQIPCEAGTYSSQAASLATGFSGAISCDDAVSGYYSPGTVGGTGVDSSVTTVATSQTPCAAGTYSNYVTTTPSSDRASCTDSAAGYSSPGTYDLNGVTYPATSQTACVAGTWQNDTGQSSCKNADSGYYSSGTVTVAGITTPANSQTACAAGTYSNYVATTPSSDR
;
A
#
# COMPACT_ATOMS: atom_id res chain seq x y z
N GLY A 1 7.55 16.91 -18.71
CA GLY A 1 6.25 17.32 -18.18
C GLY A 1 5.37 18.04 -19.21
N THR A 2 5.82 18.20 -20.47
CA THR A 2 5.03 18.86 -21.54
C THR A 2 4.86 17.94 -22.75
N TYR A 3 3.77 18.12 -23.48
CA TYR A 3 3.45 17.41 -24.72
C TYR A 3 2.73 18.33 -25.70
N GLN A 4 2.58 17.92 -26.97
CA GLN A 4 1.81 18.65 -27.96
C GLN A 4 1.15 17.67 -28.96
N ALA A 5 -0.17 17.60 -28.89
CA ALA A 5 -0.96 16.68 -29.70
C ALA A 5 -1.21 17.19 -31.14
N SER A 6 -1.09 18.50 -31.36
CA SER A 6 -1.43 19.13 -32.63
C SER A 6 -0.21 19.80 -33.28
N THR A 7 -0.14 19.79 -34.60
CA THR A 7 0.91 20.50 -35.35
C THR A 7 0.63 22.01 -35.41
N GLY A 8 1.66 22.83 -35.59
CA GLY A 8 1.53 24.28 -35.82
C GLY A 8 1.23 25.09 -34.55
N GLN A 9 1.38 24.51 -33.36
CA GLN A 9 1.19 25.23 -32.11
C GLN A 9 2.47 26.00 -31.71
N SER A 10 2.29 27.11 -30.99
CA SER A 10 3.38 27.96 -30.51
C SER A 10 3.87 27.59 -29.09
N SER A 11 3.14 26.68 -28.43
CA SER A 11 3.47 26.21 -27.05
C SER A 11 3.10 24.75 -26.88
N CYS A 12 3.68 24.10 -25.86
CA CYS A 12 3.31 22.77 -25.43
C CYS A 12 2.30 22.83 -24.29
N ASP A 13 1.43 21.82 -24.22
CA ASP A 13 0.55 21.59 -23.08
C ASP A 13 1.33 20.90 -21.94
N HIS A 14 0.91 21.11 -20.71
CA HIS A 14 1.51 20.48 -19.53
C HIS A 14 0.76 19.20 -19.16
N ALA A 15 1.49 18.21 -18.62
CA ALA A 15 0.85 17.02 -18.07
C ALA A 15 0.04 17.39 -16.81
N ASP A 16 -1.17 16.85 -16.72
CA ASP A 16 -2.07 17.02 -15.58
C ASP A 16 -1.64 16.18 -14.38
N VAL A 17 -2.25 16.46 -13.22
CA VAL A 17 -2.08 15.59 -12.02
C VAL A 17 -2.52 14.15 -12.35
N GLY A 18 -1.79 13.16 -11.83
CA GLY A 18 -2.04 11.74 -12.14
C GLY A 18 -1.55 11.29 -13.51
N TYR A 19 -0.92 12.20 -14.25
CA TYR A 19 -0.30 11.94 -15.56
C TYR A 19 1.15 12.44 -15.56
N TYR A 20 1.92 11.97 -16.53
CA TYR A 20 3.25 12.48 -16.81
C TYR A 20 3.50 12.60 -18.31
N SER A 21 4.47 13.38 -18.67
CA SER A 21 5.03 13.39 -20.02
C SER A 21 6.55 13.48 -19.94
N PRO A 22 7.30 12.51 -20.47
CA PRO A 22 8.77 12.54 -20.49
C PRO A 22 9.31 13.67 -21.40
N GLY A 23 8.44 14.39 -22.09
CA GLY A 23 8.83 15.34 -23.12
C GLY A 23 9.31 14.63 -24.40
N THR A 24 9.90 15.38 -25.31
CA THR A 24 10.55 14.79 -26.47
C THR A 24 11.85 14.12 -26.01
N ALA A 25 11.86 12.77 -26.05
CA ALA A 25 13.03 12.01 -25.63
C ALA A 25 14.21 12.23 -26.58
N ALA A 26 15.42 12.14 -26.05
CA ALA A 26 16.62 12.10 -26.84
C ALA A 26 16.59 10.90 -27.81
N PHE A 27 17.23 11.06 -28.97
CA PHE A 27 17.32 10.04 -30.02
C PHE A 27 17.74 8.68 -29.46
N SER A 28 16.89 7.66 -29.63
CA SER A 28 17.22 6.27 -29.41
C SER A 28 17.52 5.63 -30.77
N ALA A 29 18.68 4.95 -30.90
CA ALA A 29 19.08 4.30 -32.15
C ALA A 29 18.10 3.21 -32.62
N THR A 30 17.24 2.71 -31.71
CA THR A 30 16.24 1.67 -32.00
C THR A 30 14.83 2.19 -32.25
N LEU A 31 14.46 3.36 -31.69
CA LEU A 31 13.09 3.89 -31.72
C LEU A 31 12.95 5.26 -32.40
N GLY A 32 14.06 5.88 -32.81
CA GLY A 32 14.04 7.25 -33.33
C GLY A 32 13.76 8.30 -32.27
N TRP A 33 13.31 9.48 -32.71
CA TRP A 33 12.83 10.55 -31.81
C TRP A 33 11.41 10.21 -31.33
N ALA A 34 11.25 9.98 -30.05
CA ALA A 34 9.91 9.90 -29.47
C ALA A 34 9.41 11.33 -29.21
N ASN A 35 8.42 11.76 -29.94
CA ASN A 35 7.76 13.05 -29.72
C ASN A 35 6.71 12.88 -28.61
N ALA A 36 6.71 13.79 -27.64
CA ALA A 36 5.67 13.86 -26.62
C ALA A 36 4.36 14.42 -27.23
N THR A 37 3.54 13.54 -27.79
CA THR A 37 2.25 13.90 -28.42
C THR A 37 1.06 13.76 -27.47
N ALA A 38 1.26 13.18 -26.29
CA ALA A 38 0.23 13.00 -25.26
C ALA A 38 0.85 12.93 -23.87
N GLN A 39 0.02 13.16 -22.87
CA GLN A 39 0.35 12.77 -21.49
C GLN A 39 0.01 11.29 -21.27
N ILE A 40 0.76 10.65 -20.37
CA ILE A 40 0.65 9.23 -20.05
C ILE A 40 0.09 9.11 -18.63
N PRO A 41 -0.96 8.30 -18.40
CA PRO A 41 -1.49 8.09 -17.05
C PRO A 41 -0.48 7.38 -16.15
N CYS A 42 -0.43 7.74 -14.87
CA CYS A 42 0.34 7.00 -13.88
C CYS A 42 -0.22 5.58 -13.74
N GLU A 43 0.65 4.58 -13.87
CA GLU A 43 0.27 3.17 -13.75
C GLU A 43 -0.05 2.80 -12.29
N ALA A 44 -0.67 1.62 -12.11
CA ALA A 44 -0.92 1.06 -10.79
C ALA A 44 0.39 1.01 -9.97
N GLY A 45 0.33 1.43 -8.71
CA GLY A 45 1.48 1.56 -7.83
C GLY A 45 2.20 2.90 -7.91
N THR A 46 1.80 3.79 -8.84
CA THR A 46 2.41 5.11 -9.03
C THR A 46 1.38 6.23 -9.00
N TYR A 47 1.80 7.45 -8.71
CA TYR A 47 0.96 8.64 -8.67
C TYR A 47 1.74 9.89 -9.09
N SER A 48 1.03 10.98 -9.41
CA SER A 48 1.64 12.29 -9.61
C SER A 48 0.78 13.39 -9.00
N SER A 49 1.32 14.06 -7.99
CA SER A 49 0.72 15.24 -7.36
C SER A 49 1.10 16.55 -8.04
N GLN A 50 2.00 16.51 -9.03
CA GLN A 50 2.52 17.70 -9.68
C GLN A 50 1.52 18.24 -10.69
N ALA A 51 0.88 19.36 -10.36
CA ALA A 51 0.14 20.17 -11.31
C ALA A 51 1.09 21.16 -11.99
N ALA A 52 0.92 21.35 -13.28
CA ALA A 52 1.57 22.46 -13.97
C ALA A 52 1.14 23.79 -13.36
N SER A 53 2.10 24.66 -13.00
CA SER A 53 1.83 25.99 -12.49
C SER A 53 2.63 27.03 -13.28
N LEU A 54 1.92 27.85 -14.03
CA LEU A 54 2.53 28.97 -14.74
C LEU A 54 3.16 30.00 -13.78
N ALA A 55 2.64 30.10 -12.54
CA ALA A 55 3.15 31.05 -11.54
C ALA A 55 4.48 30.64 -10.93
N THR A 56 4.79 29.34 -10.90
CA THR A 56 6.01 28.77 -10.30
C THR A 56 6.99 28.19 -11.32
N GLY A 57 6.65 28.23 -12.63
CA GLY A 57 7.47 27.69 -13.70
C GLY A 57 7.49 26.12 -13.73
N PHE A 58 6.58 25.47 -13.03
CA PHE A 58 6.44 24.01 -13.08
C PHE A 58 5.82 23.57 -14.39
N SER A 59 6.47 22.62 -15.07
CA SER A 59 6.07 22.13 -16.40
C SER A 59 5.25 20.82 -16.35
N GLY A 60 4.69 20.45 -15.21
CA GLY A 60 4.02 19.15 -15.00
C GLY A 60 5.01 18.02 -14.71
N ALA A 61 4.50 16.83 -14.43
CA ALA A 61 5.32 15.68 -14.09
C ALA A 61 6.04 15.10 -15.32
N ILE A 62 7.33 14.77 -15.15
CA ILE A 62 8.14 14.07 -16.15
C ILE A 62 8.11 12.54 -15.97
N SER A 63 7.70 12.08 -14.80
CA SER A 63 7.49 10.68 -14.40
C SER A 63 6.50 10.66 -13.26
N CYS A 64 5.94 9.50 -12.97
CA CYS A 64 5.15 9.30 -11.75
C CYS A 64 6.05 8.85 -10.60
N ASP A 65 5.64 9.19 -9.38
CA ASP A 65 6.29 8.78 -8.15
C ASP A 65 5.76 7.40 -7.72
N ASP A 66 6.62 6.54 -7.21
CA ASP A 66 6.24 5.24 -6.67
C ASP A 66 5.56 5.38 -5.30
N ALA A 67 4.50 4.60 -5.04
CA ALA A 67 3.97 4.44 -3.69
C ALA A 67 5.02 3.80 -2.78
N VAL A 68 5.17 4.32 -1.57
CA VAL A 68 6.15 3.84 -0.59
C VAL A 68 5.54 2.80 0.36
N SER A 69 6.39 2.10 1.13
CA SER A 69 5.96 1.14 2.16
C SER A 69 4.97 1.76 3.13
N GLY A 70 3.91 1.03 3.43
CA GLY A 70 2.78 1.49 4.25
C GLY A 70 1.70 2.23 3.46
N TYR A 71 1.90 2.43 2.14
CA TYR A 71 0.96 3.09 1.23
C TYR A 71 0.78 2.29 -0.05
N TYR A 72 -0.22 2.63 -0.84
CA TYR A 72 -0.47 2.09 -2.18
C TYR A 72 -1.04 3.18 -3.10
N SER A 73 -1.00 2.92 -4.40
CA SER A 73 -1.70 3.73 -5.41
C SER A 73 -2.35 2.82 -6.45
N PRO A 74 -3.65 2.95 -6.69
CA PRO A 74 -4.32 2.18 -7.76
C PRO A 74 -3.90 2.62 -9.17
N GLY A 75 -3.16 3.72 -9.30
CA GLY A 75 -2.84 4.35 -10.57
C GLY A 75 -4.01 5.19 -11.11
N THR A 76 -3.76 5.85 -12.23
CA THR A 76 -4.81 6.56 -12.97
C THR A 76 -5.53 5.56 -13.87
N VAL A 77 -6.80 5.26 -13.54
CA VAL A 77 -7.66 4.39 -14.35
C VAL A 77 -8.68 5.22 -15.08
N GLY A 78 -8.61 5.19 -16.42
CA GLY A 78 -9.67 5.73 -17.28
C GLY A 78 -10.84 4.77 -17.33
N GLY A 79 -12.07 5.27 -17.31
CA GLY A 79 -13.26 4.47 -17.53
C GLY A 79 -13.19 3.77 -18.89
N THR A 80 -12.97 2.45 -18.89
CA THR A 80 -13.10 1.61 -20.09
C THR A 80 -14.50 1.03 -20.10
N GLY A 81 -15.34 1.50 -21.02
CA GLY A 81 -16.71 1.00 -21.19
C GLY A 81 -17.74 2.12 -21.41
N VAL A 82 -19.03 1.76 -21.40
CA VAL A 82 -20.16 2.65 -21.68
C VAL A 82 -20.31 3.85 -20.72
N ASP A 83 -19.49 3.92 -19.65
CA ASP A 83 -19.44 5.06 -18.74
C ASP A 83 -18.00 5.60 -18.64
N SER A 84 -17.60 6.26 -19.72
CA SER A 84 -16.28 6.92 -19.89
C SER A 84 -16.08 8.14 -18.97
N SER A 85 -17.01 8.42 -18.05
CA SER A 85 -17.04 9.66 -17.28
C SER A 85 -16.34 9.59 -15.90
N VAL A 86 -15.94 8.42 -15.42
CA VAL A 86 -15.27 8.28 -14.13
C VAL A 86 -13.81 7.89 -14.33
N THR A 87 -12.96 8.90 -14.42
CA THR A 87 -11.51 8.72 -14.34
C THR A 87 -11.08 8.86 -12.87
N THR A 88 -10.59 7.79 -12.27
CA THR A 88 -9.90 7.90 -10.99
C THR A 88 -8.46 8.31 -11.26
N VAL A 89 -8.10 9.50 -10.80
CA VAL A 89 -6.78 10.09 -11.06
C VAL A 89 -5.86 9.85 -9.87
N ALA A 90 -4.71 9.23 -10.10
CA ALA A 90 -3.72 8.94 -9.07
C ALA A 90 -2.90 10.20 -8.72
N THR A 91 -3.46 11.07 -7.89
CA THR A 91 -2.83 12.32 -7.45
C THR A 91 -1.97 12.17 -6.20
N SER A 92 -2.11 11.06 -5.47
CA SER A 92 -1.39 10.75 -4.23
C SER A 92 -1.40 9.27 -3.97
N GLN A 93 -0.52 8.85 -3.07
CA GLN A 93 -0.60 7.51 -2.49
C GLN A 93 -1.60 7.47 -1.34
N THR A 94 -2.19 6.30 -1.11
CA THR A 94 -3.19 6.05 -0.06
C THR A 94 -2.56 5.22 1.06
N PRO A 95 -2.75 5.58 2.35
CA PRO A 95 -2.23 4.78 3.45
C PRO A 95 -2.92 3.41 3.53
N CYS A 96 -2.17 2.36 3.91
CA CYS A 96 -2.72 1.04 4.18
C CYS A 96 -3.70 1.12 5.35
N ALA A 97 -4.89 0.58 5.15
CA ALA A 97 -5.93 0.54 6.18
C ALA A 97 -5.56 -0.43 7.32
N ALA A 98 -6.25 -0.30 8.46
CA ALA A 98 -6.14 -1.25 9.56
C ALA A 98 -6.43 -2.68 9.08
N GLY A 99 -5.60 -3.62 9.47
CA GLY A 99 -5.62 -5.00 8.98
C GLY A 99 -4.70 -5.26 7.78
N THR A 100 -4.18 -4.21 7.14
CA THR A 100 -3.35 -4.35 5.94
C THR A 100 -1.98 -3.68 6.10
N TYR A 101 -1.02 -4.07 5.28
CA TYR A 101 0.34 -3.51 5.26
C TYR A 101 0.94 -3.58 3.85
N SER A 102 2.04 -2.88 3.65
CA SER A 102 2.87 -3.01 2.45
C SER A 102 4.35 -2.83 2.80
N ASN A 103 5.20 -3.66 2.23
CA ASN A 103 6.66 -3.68 2.48
C ASN A 103 7.46 -3.37 1.21
N TYR A 104 6.99 -2.46 0.41
CA TYR A 104 7.64 -2.12 -0.85
C TYR A 104 9.08 -1.66 -0.65
N VAL A 105 9.96 -2.17 -1.46
CA VAL A 105 11.36 -1.75 -1.58
C VAL A 105 11.59 -1.19 -2.98
N THR A 106 12.71 -0.53 -3.21
CA THR A 106 13.04 0.10 -4.50
C THR A 106 12.99 -0.84 -5.70
N THR A 107 13.15 -2.15 -5.47
CA THR A 107 13.09 -3.20 -6.51
C THR A 107 11.69 -3.81 -6.66
N THR A 108 10.71 -3.45 -5.81
CA THR A 108 9.34 -3.94 -5.95
C THR A 108 8.74 -3.34 -7.23
N PRO A 109 8.19 -4.16 -8.15
CA PRO A 109 7.51 -3.65 -9.33
C PRO A 109 6.36 -2.70 -8.96
N SER A 110 6.13 -1.67 -9.75
CA SER A 110 5.06 -0.70 -9.50
C SER A 110 3.67 -1.35 -9.45
N SER A 111 3.43 -2.36 -10.29
CA SER A 111 2.17 -3.12 -10.29
C SER A 111 1.84 -3.75 -8.94
N ASP A 112 2.84 -4.17 -8.17
CA ASP A 112 2.67 -4.81 -6.87
C ASP A 112 2.34 -3.79 -5.76
N ARG A 113 2.52 -2.49 -6.06
CA ARG A 113 2.21 -1.36 -5.17
C ARG A 113 0.78 -0.81 -5.35
N ALA A 114 -0.04 -1.53 -6.14
CA ALA A 114 -1.41 -1.12 -6.46
C ALA A 114 -2.38 -1.27 -5.28
N SER A 115 -2.05 -2.10 -4.29
CA SER A 115 -2.87 -2.35 -3.10
C SER A 115 -2.00 -2.77 -1.92
N CYS A 116 -2.55 -2.68 -0.70
CA CYS A 116 -1.92 -3.25 0.48
C CYS A 116 -2.29 -4.73 0.62
N THR A 117 -1.45 -5.49 1.32
CA THR A 117 -1.63 -6.93 1.61
C THR A 117 -2.34 -7.09 2.95
N ASP A 118 -3.31 -7.98 3.04
CA ASP A 118 -3.95 -8.35 4.30
C ASP A 118 -2.96 -9.03 5.24
N SER A 119 -3.07 -8.74 6.55
CA SER A 119 -2.36 -9.51 7.57
C SER A 119 -2.85 -10.96 7.55
N ALA A 120 -1.93 -11.91 7.68
CA ALA A 120 -2.25 -13.34 7.69
C ALA A 120 -2.88 -13.78 9.02
N ALA A 121 -3.58 -14.93 9.02
CA ALA A 121 -4.01 -15.57 10.27
C ALA A 121 -2.81 -15.80 11.20
N GLY A 122 -2.97 -15.53 12.49
CA GLY A 122 -1.90 -15.52 13.48
C GLY A 122 -1.11 -14.20 13.54
N TYR A 123 -1.50 -13.21 12.75
CA TYR A 123 -0.89 -11.88 12.68
C TYR A 123 -1.95 -10.78 12.68
N SER A 124 -1.50 -9.55 12.92
CA SER A 124 -2.33 -8.34 12.82
C SER A 124 -1.52 -7.19 12.22
N SER A 125 -2.20 -6.17 11.70
CA SER A 125 -1.58 -4.91 11.30
C SER A 125 -2.45 -3.73 11.70
N PRO A 126 -1.95 -2.73 12.43
CA PRO A 126 -2.73 -1.54 12.79
C PRO A 126 -3.08 -0.68 11.57
N GLY A 127 -2.48 -0.95 10.41
CA GLY A 127 -2.51 -0.06 9.27
C GLY A 127 -1.55 1.11 9.44
N THR A 128 -1.48 1.99 8.45
CA THR A 128 -0.74 3.25 8.54
C THR A 128 -1.58 4.26 9.33
N TYR A 129 -1.01 4.84 10.38
CA TYR A 129 -1.70 5.78 11.26
C TYR A 129 -0.79 6.94 11.68
N ASP A 130 -1.42 8.04 12.08
CA ASP A 130 -0.73 9.20 12.63
C ASP A 130 -0.93 9.28 14.14
N LEU A 131 0.15 9.53 14.87
CA LEU A 131 0.12 9.75 16.31
C LEU A 131 1.00 10.95 16.67
N ASN A 132 0.41 11.97 17.28
CA ASN A 132 1.11 13.21 17.69
C ASN A 132 1.88 13.88 16.54
N GLY A 133 1.35 13.84 15.31
CA GLY A 133 1.99 14.42 14.12
C GLY A 133 3.13 13.57 13.54
N VAL A 134 3.30 12.34 14.00
CA VAL A 134 4.24 11.36 13.45
C VAL A 134 3.46 10.27 12.75
N THR A 135 3.77 10.04 11.47
CA THR A 135 3.17 8.95 10.69
C THR A 135 3.92 7.65 10.94
N TYR A 136 3.18 6.61 11.30
CA TYR A 136 3.65 5.23 11.48
C TYR A 136 3.16 4.38 10.32
N PRO A 137 3.99 4.14 9.30
CA PRO A 137 3.57 3.38 8.13
C PRO A 137 3.46 1.88 8.46
N ALA A 138 2.39 1.24 7.99
CA ALA A 138 2.18 -0.20 8.12
C ALA A 138 3.07 -0.96 7.13
N THR A 139 4.33 -1.16 7.48
CA THR A 139 5.33 -1.81 6.61
C THR A 139 5.41 -3.32 6.79
N SER A 140 4.74 -3.87 7.81
CA SER A 140 4.73 -5.31 8.11
C SER A 140 3.52 -5.68 8.95
N GLN A 141 3.20 -6.97 8.97
CA GLN A 141 2.29 -7.54 9.95
C GLN A 141 3.04 -7.89 11.25
N THR A 142 2.32 -7.86 12.37
CA THR A 142 2.83 -8.21 13.70
C THR A 142 2.27 -9.56 14.12
N ALA A 143 3.13 -10.48 14.58
CA ALA A 143 2.74 -11.79 15.06
C ALA A 143 1.92 -11.68 16.35
N CYS A 144 0.87 -12.48 16.49
CA CYS A 144 0.14 -12.62 17.75
C CYS A 144 1.08 -13.23 18.80
N VAL A 145 1.18 -12.56 19.95
CA VAL A 145 2.01 -13.01 21.07
C VAL A 145 1.30 -14.09 21.89
N ALA A 146 2.03 -14.74 22.80
CA ALA A 146 1.44 -15.72 23.74
C ALA A 146 0.23 -15.13 24.45
N GLY A 147 -0.81 -15.93 24.61
CA GLY A 147 -2.12 -15.52 25.13
C GLY A 147 -3.04 -14.85 24.12
N THR A 148 -2.56 -14.62 22.89
CA THR A 148 -3.38 -14.03 21.81
C THR A 148 -3.35 -14.88 20.54
N TRP A 149 -4.39 -14.76 19.72
CA TRP A 149 -4.55 -15.52 18.47
C TRP A 149 -5.40 -14.75 17.45
N GLN A 150 -5.34 -15.16 16.20
CA GLN A 150 -6.18 -14.59 15.15
C GLN A 150 -6.42 -15.59 14.02
N ASN A 151 -7.67 -16.00 13.81
CA ASN A 151 -8.07 -16.97 12.78
C ASN A 151 -8.33 -16.34 11.42
N ASP A 152 -8.65 -15.04 11.39
CA ASP A 152 -9.04 -14.35 10.17
C ASP A 152 -7.87 -13.53 9.60
N THR A 153 -7.84 -13.35 8.30
CA THR A 153 -6.92 -12.43 7.63
C THR A 153 -7.43 -10.99 7.70
N GLY A 154 -6.58 -10.02 7.43
CA GLY A 154 -6.97 -8.62 7.36
C GLY A 154 -7.38 -8.01 8.69
N GLN A 155 -6.84 -8.49 9.81
CA GLN A 155 -7.21 -8.03 11.14
C GLN A 155 -6.21 -7.01 11.71
N SER A 156 -6.75 -5.98 12.38
CA SER A 156 -5.94 -4.92 13.00
C SER A 156 -5.35 -5.29 14.34
N SER A 157 -5.85 -6.33 14.99
CA SER A 157 -5.41 -6.79 16.31
C SER A 157 -5.62 -8.28 16.48
N CYS A 158 -4.86 -8.87 17.41
CA CYS A 158 -5.08 -10.25 17.84
C CYS A 158 -6.14 -10.29 18.96
N LYS A 159 -6.91 -11.38 18.99
CA LYS A 159 -7.90 -11.69 20.03
C LYS A 159 -7.20 -12.28 21.24
N ASN A 160 -7.65 -11.97 22.45
CA ASN A 160 -7.19 -12.67 23.65
C ASN A 160 -7.76 -14.10 23.68
N ALA A 161 -7.00 -15.05 24.19
CA ALA A 161 -7.52 -16.38 24.49
C ALA A 161 -8.60 -16.27 25.58
N ASP A 162 -9.66 -17.07 25.43
CA ASP A 162 -10.78 -17.10 26.36
C ASP A 162 -10.42 -17.83 27.67
N SER A 163 -11.21 -17.60 28.73
CA SER A 163 -11.09 -18.38 29.97
C SER A 163 -11.28 -19.87 29.68
N GLY A 164 -10.41 -20.71 30.20
CA GLY A 164 -10.36 -22.15 29.91
C GLY A 164 -9.61 -22.51 28.64
N TYR A 165 -9.02 -21.53 27.95
CA TYR A 165 -8.18 -21.72 26.77
C TYR A 165 -6.84 -21.00 26.92
N TYR A 166 -5.88 -21.36 26.10
CA TYR A 166 -4.58 -20.70 25.98
C TYR A 166 -4.14 -20.61 24.51
N SER A 167 -3.23 -19.73 24.22
CA SER A 167 -2.51 -19.64 22.94
C SER A 167 -1.02 -19.46 23.20
N SER A 168 -0.19 -20.25 22.51
CA SER A 168 1.27 -20.10 22.57
C SER A 168 1.79 -18.87 21.83
N GLY A 169 0.90 -18.14 21.12
CA GLY A 169 1.31 -17.11 20.17
C GLY A 169 1.88 -17.71 18.90
N THR A 170 2.25 -16.84 17.96
CA THR A 170 2.97 -17.23 16.75
C THR A 170 4.43 -17.48 17.11
N VAL A 171 4.90 -18.70 16.92
CA VAL A 171 6.25 -19.13 17.27
C VAL A 171 7.02 -19.61 16.03
N THR A 172 8.31 -19.33 16.00
CA THR A 172 9.22 -19.85 14.96
C THR A 172 10.30 -20.70 15.62
N VAL A 173 10.37 -21.97 15.23
CA VAL A 173 11.36 -22.93 15.73
C VAL A 173 12.05 -23.58 14.53
N ALA A 174 13.37 -23.52 14.52
CA ALA A 174 14.20 -24.07 13.43
C ALA A 174 13.77 -23.62 12.02
N GLY A 175 13.33 -22.36 11.88
CA GLY A 175 12.86 -21.78 10.61
C GLY A 175 11.43 -22.15 10.23
N ILE A 176 10.72 -22.94 11.03
CA ILE A 176 9.31 -23.28 10.84
C ILE A 176 8.46 -22.35 11.69
N THR A 177 7.61 -21.55 11.06
CA THR A 177 6.68 -20.67 11.75
C THR A 177 5.33 -21.34 11.91
N THR A 178 4.87 -21.47 13.16
CA THR A 178 3.52 -21.92 13.51
C THR A 178 2.70 -20.70 13.91
N PRO A 179 1.74 -20.26 13.09
CA PRO A 179 0.94 -19.07 13.39
C PRO A 179 -0.07 -19.36 14.51
N ALA A 180 -0.30 -18.39 15.38
CA ALA A 180 -1.33 -18.42 16.41
C ALA A 180 -2.72 -18.15 15.80
N ASN A 181 -3.21 -19.09 15.02
CA ASN A 181 -4.51 -18.97 14.34
C ASN A 181 -5.69 -19.60 15.10
N SER A 182 -5.43 -20.15 16.30
CA SER A 182 -6.45 -20.73 17.18
C SER A 182 -6.01 -20.66 18.63
N GLN A 183 -6.97 -20.84 19.51
CA GLN A 183 -6.74 -21.10 20.93
C GLN A 183 -6.95 -22.59 21.24
N THR A 184 -6.29 -23.09 22.28
CA THR A 184 -6.33 -24.49 22.72
C THR A 184 -7.00 -24.58 24.07
N ALA A 185 -7.94 -25.52 24.24
CA ALA A 185 -8.59 -25.77 25.53
C ALA A 185 -7.57 -26.31 26.55
N CYS A 186 -7.69 -25.87 27.80
CA CYS A 186 -6.91 -26.40 28.90
C CYS A 186 -7.22 -27.90 29.10
N ALA A 187 -6.15 -28.69 29.35
CA ALA A 187 -6.29 -30.13 29.58
C ALA A 187 -7.02 -30.44 30.91
N ALA A 188 -7.52 -31.67 31.04
CA ALA A 188 -8.13 -32.12 32.29
C ALA A 188 -7.14 -31.95 33.47
N GLY A 189 -7.64 -31.35 34.55
CA GLY A 189 -6.82 -31.05 35.72
C GLY A 189 -6.10 -29.68 35.67
N THR A 190 -6.23 -28.93 34.58
CA THR A 190 -5.70 -27.59 34.42
C THR A 190 -6.82 -26.58 34.18
N TYR A 191 -6.58 -25.32 34.52
CA TYR A 191 -7.55 -24.24 34.28
C TYR A 191 -6.84 -22.95 33.92
N SER A 192 -7.56 -22.05 33.26
CA SER A 192 -7.18 -20.64 33.12
C SER A 192 -8.35 -19.77 33.58
N ASN A 193 -8.03 -18.71 34.31
CA ASN A 193 -9.00 -17.74 34.84
C ASN A 193 -8.71 -16.32 34.30
N TYR A 194 -8.19 -16.25 33.10
CA TYR A 194 -7.81 -14.98 32.50
C TYR A 194 -9.01 -14.07 32.31
N VAL A 195 -8.82 -12.82 32.68
CA VAL A 195 -9.76 -11.73 32.44
C VAL A 195 -9.12 -10.69 31.54
N ALA A 196 -9.89 -9.73 31.04
CA ALA A 196 -9.39 -8.73 30.10
C ALA A 196 -8.16 -7.96 30.60
N THR A 197 -7.98 -7.83 31.92
CA THR A 197 -6.84 -7.16 32.56
C THR A 197 -5.62 -8.07 32.78
N THR A 198 -5.73 -9.39 32.54
CA THR A 198 -4.60 -10.30 32.66
C THR A 198 -3.62 -10.05 31.53
N PRO A 199 -2.30 -9.86 31.82
CA PRO A 199 -1.29 -9.72 30.77
C PRO A 199 -1.33 -10.89 29.79
N SER A 200 -1.11 -10.62 28.50
CA SER A 200 -1.18 -11.66 27.45
C SER A 200 -0.14 -12.77 27.65
N SER A 201 1.01 -12.44 28.26
CA SER A 201 2.06 -13.42 28.60
C SER A 201 1.61 -14.50 29.58
N ASP A 202 0.57 -14.23 30.36
CA ASP A 202 0.05 -15.14 31.40
C ASP A 202 -1.16 -15.96 30.93
N ARG A 203 -1.51 -15.84 29.63
CA ARG A 203 -2.70 -16.49 29.02
C ARG A 203 -2.40 -17.72 28.18
#